data_6fcfbe6658cb53a6e3bbe52e26d328d2
#
_entry.id   6fcfbe6658cb53a6e3bbe52e26d328d2
#
_cell.length_a   1.000
_cell.length_b   1.000
_cell.length_c   1.000
_cell.angle_alpha   90.00
_cell.angle_beta   90.00
_cell.angle_gamma   90.00
#
_symmetry.space_group_name_H-M   'P 1'
#
loop_
_entity.id
_entity.type
_entity.pdbx_description
1 polymer ?
#
loop_
_entity_poly.entity_id
_entity_poly.type
_entity_poly.pdbx_seq_one_letter_code
_entity_poly.pdbx_strand_id
1 'polypeptide(L)'
;KYGLNEDNFGMGFQMALNSFSISSLPDFVHWTNTLINEYSFDIGLMKNIVSFPRHHNPQILTPDYAGYLEQARDYIEIYAEKNDRQIRKLMQRHRDAVDHGSWVSYNENLLNGLIRSVKAPERSQFDIESRTHWYHFVEKMKVRRGVHVLDHYPEMTEFYQLCKQQAENK
;
A
#
# COMPACT_ATOMS: atom_id res chain seq x y z
N LYS A 1 -5.29 34.94 14.23
CA LYS A 1 -4.51 34.07 13.32
C LYS A 1 -3.72 33.15 14.20
N TYR A 2 -4.09 31.89 14.29
CA TYR A 2 -3.26 30.87 14.88
C TYR A 2 -2.13 30.60 13.87
N GLY A 3 -0.89 30.96 14.21
CA GLY A 3 0.27 30.64 13.39
C GLY A 3 0.49 29.13 13.46
N LEU A 4 0.04 28.41 12.46
CA LEU A 4 0.51 27.05 12.24
C LEU A 4 1.97 27.18 11.83
N ASN A 5 2.85 26.69 12.68
CA ASN A 5 4.28 26.60 12.40
C ASN A 5 4.70 25.13 12.45
N GLU A 6 5.87 24.85 11.94
CA GLU A 6 6.47 23.50 11.90
C GLU A 6 6.50 22.80 13.28
N ASP A 7 6.44 23.58 14.36
CA ASP A 7 6.50 23.06 15.72
C ASP A 7 5.14 22.60 16.27
N ASN A 8 4.04 23.04 15.65
CA ASN A 8 2.68 22.87 16.19
C ASN A 8 1.74 22.06 15.29
N PHE A 9 2.17 21.70 14.08
CA PHE A 9 1.31 21.00 13.12
C PHE A 9 2.02 19.81 12.52
N GLY A 10 1.37 18.65 12.65
CA GLY A 10 1.76 17.42 11.95
C GLY A 10 0.55 16.83 11.25
N MET A 11 0.71 16.28 10.06
CA MET A 11 -0.32 15.60 9.32
C MET A 11 0.04 14.11 9.21
N GLY A 12 -0.96 13.23 9.33
CA GLY A 12 -0.80 11.81 9.11
C GLY A 12 -1.76 11.28 8.05
N PHE A 13 -1.24 10.55 7.07
CA PHE A 13 -2.06 9.75 6.16
C PHE A 13 -2.06 8.30 6.62
N GLN A 14 -3.25 7.74 6.81
CA GLN A 14 -3.41 6.32 7.06
C GLN A 14 -3.89 5.65 5.78
N MET A 15 -3.10 4.72 5.26
CA MET A 15 -3.39 4.00 4.04
C MET A 15 -3.75 2.54 4.34
N ALA A 16 -4.89 2.09 3.85
CA ALA A 16 -5.31 0.70 3.90
C ALA A 16 -4.87 -0.01 2.60
N LEU A 17 -3.75 -0.74 2.67
CA LEU A 17 -3.26 -1.50 1.52
C LEU A 17 -4.14 -2.73 1.28
N ASN A 18 -4.78 -2.75 0.13
CA ASN A 18 -5.61 -3.86 -0.32
C ASN A 18 -5.25 -4.23 -1.76
N SER A 19 -5.83 -5.31 -2.30
CA SER A 19 -5.53 -5.80 -3.64
C SER A 19 -5.76 -4.78 -4.76
N PHE A 20 -6.61 -3.77 -4.58
CA PHE A 20 -6.88 -2.73 -5.57
C PHE A 20 -5.96 -1.51 -5.44
N SER A 21 -5.34 -1.28 -4.29
CA SER A 21 -4.56 -0.06 -4.02
C SER A 21 -3.06 -0.21 -4.29
N ILE A 22 -2.60 -1.40 -4.66
CA ILE A 22 -1.15 -1.65 -4.83
C ILE A 22 -0.59 -0.91 -6.03
N SER A 23 -1.30 -0.86 -7.16
CA SER A 23 -0.84 -0.17 -8.37
C SER A 23 -0.71 1.34 -8.19
N SER A 24 -1.57 1.95 -7.36
CA SER A 24 -1.54 3.39 -7.07
C SER A 24 -0.63 3.77 -5.89
N LEU A 25 -0.03 2.79 -5.21
CA LEU A 25 0.82 3.05 -4.05
C LEU A 25 2.06 3.90 -4.37
N PRO A 26 2.81 3.66 -5.46
CA PRO A 26 3.97 4.49 -5.80
C PRO A 26 3.60 5.96 -5.98
N ASP A 27 2.54 6.24 -6.72
CA ASP A 27 2.07 7.60 -6.98
C ASP A 27 1.65 8.30 -5.68
N PHE A 28 0.96 7.58 -4.80
CA PHE A 28 0.58 8.12 -3.50
C PHE A 28 1.79 8.44 -2.62
N VAL A 29 2.79 7.57 -2.57
CA VAL A 29 4.04 7.82 -1.82
C VAL A 29 4.79 8.99 -2.43
N HIS A 30 4.90 9.04 -3.75
CA HIS A 30 5.53 10.15 -4.44
C HIS A 30 4.83 11.49 -4.17
N TRP A 31 3.51 11.51 -4.23
CA TRP A 31 2.71 12.70 -3.92
C TRP A 31 2.91 13.15 -2.47
N THR A 32 2.91 12.24 -1.49
CA THR A 32 3.19 12.61 -0.09
C THR A 32 4.57 13.22 0.08
N ASN A 33 5.58 12.71 -0.66
CA ASN A 33 6.93 13.27 -0.66
C ASN A 33 6.95 14.70 -1.24
N THR A 34 6.16 14.99 -2.29
CA THR A 34 6.07 16.35 -2.82
C THR A 34 5.45 17.33 -1.83
N LEU A 35 4.39 16.91 -1.12
CA LEU A 35 3.78 17.74 -0.08
C LEU A 35 4.76 18.10 1.05
N ILE A 36 5.56 17.13 1.49
CA ILE A 36 6.56 17.36 2.54
C ILE A 36 7.60 18.38 2.08
N ASN A 37 8.05 18.26 0.84
CA ASN A 37 9.04 19.20 0.27
C ASN A 37 8.46 20.61 0.05
N GLU A 38 7.17 20.69 -0.30
CA GLU A 38 6.50 21.97 -0.60
C GLU A 38 6.13 22.75 0.65
N TYR A 39 5.65 22.06 1.68
CA TYR A 39 5.06 22.71 2.86
C TYR A 39 5.93 22.66 4.11
N SER A 40 7.07 22.00 4.09
CA SER A 40 8.05 21.91 5.18
C SER A 40 7.47 21.45 6.54
N PHE A 41 6.33 20.76 6.55
CA PHE A 41 5.76 20.20 7.78
C PHE A 41 5.81 18.67 7.78
N ASP A 42 5.74 18.11 8.98
CA ASP A 42 5.85 16.68 9.18
C ASP A 42 4.61 15.95 8.61
N ILE A 43 4.81 15.08 7.64
CA ILE A 43 3.77 14.17 7.15
C ILE A 43 4.13 12.73 7.51
N GLY A 44 3.34 12.15 8.40
CA GLY A 44 3.43 10.73 8.71
C GLY A 44 2.64 9.89 7.70
N LEU A 45 3.22 8.80 7.21
CA LEU A 45 2.54 7.84 6.35
C LEU A 45 2.43 6.51 7.11
N MET A 46 1.22 6.16 7.52
CA MET A 46 0.92 4.88 8.16
C MET A 46 0.25 3.94 7.16
N LYS A 47 0.75 2.72 7.04
CA LYS A 47 0.21 1.69 6.16
C LYS A 47 -0.31 0.52 6.97
N ASN A 48 -1.54 0.11 6.69
CA ASN A 48 -2.13 -1.10 7.24
C ASN A 48 -2.49 -2.06 6.11
N ILE A 49 -2.10 -3.31 6.23
CA ILE A 49 -2.49 -4.34 5.28
C ILE A 49 -3.92 -4.79 5.62
N VAL A 50 -4.81 -4.73 4.62
CA VAL A 50 -6.15 -5.30 4.74
C VAL A 50 -6.04 -6.82 4.65
N SER A 51 -6.17 -7.50 5.80
CA SER A 51 -6.10 -8.96 5.89
C SER A 51 -7.47 -9.63 5.79
N PHE A 52 -8.55 -8.89 6.02
CA PHE A 52 -9.92 -9.37 5.97
C PHE A 52 -10.86 -8.34 5.33
N PRO A 53 -11.80 -8.76 4.46
CA PRO A 53 -11.94 -10.14 3.96
C PRO A 53 -10.73 -10.56 3.10
N ARG A 54 -10.41 -11.85 3.09
CA ARG A 54 -9.16 -12.38 2.49
C ARG A 54 -8.94 -12.03 1.03
N HIS A 55 -10.01 -11.91 0.25
CA HIS A 55 -9.94 -11.51 -1.16
C HIS A 55 -9.53 -10.04 -1.36
N HIS A 56 -9.48 -9.23 -0.29
CA HIS A 56 -8.92 -7.88 -0.32
C HIS A 56 -7.43 -7.85 0.08
N ASN A 57 -6.90 -8.95 0.60
CA ASN A 57 -5.50 -9.00 1.00
C ASN A 57 -4.59 -8.91 -0.24
N PRO A 58 -3.63 -7.96 -0.30
CA PRO A 58 -2.73 -7.84 -1.44
C PRO A 58 -1.83 -9.06 -1.66
N GLN A 59 -1.70 -9.96 -0.70
CA GLN A 59 -0.94 -11.20 -0.85
C GLN A 59 -1.52 -12.18 -1.89
N ILE A 60 -2.77 -11.99 -2.33
CA ILE A 60 -3.38 -12.81 -3.39
C ILE A 60 -2.90 -12.43 -4.80
N LEU A 61 -2.26 -11.25 -4.94
CA LEU A 61 -1.77 -10.75 -6.21
C LEU A 61 -0.63 -11.62 -6.77
N THR A 62 -0.43 -11.53 -8.08
CA THR A 62 0.65 -12.21 -8.78
C THR A 62 1.99 -11.48 -8.64
N PRO A 63 3.14 -12.14 -8.92
CA PRO A 63 4.47 -11.51 -8.84
C PRO A 63 4.63 -10.22 -9.64
N ASP A 64 3.82 -10.01 -10.69
CA ASP A 64 3.86 -8.82 -11.54
C ASP A 64 3.58 -7.53 -10.77
N TYR A 65 2.83 -7.63 -9.66
CA TYR A 65 2.55 -6.50 -8.77
C TYR A 65 3.70 -6.14 -7.82
N ALA A 66 4.73 -6.96 -7.75
CA ALA A 66 5.88 -6.68 -6.89
C ALA A 66 6.61 -5.38 -7.29
N GLY A 67 6.64 -5.05 -8.59
CA GLY A 67 7.25 -3.84 -9.12
C GLY A 67 6.67 -2.56 -8.51
N TYR A 68 5.36 -2.48 -8.32
CA TYR A 68 4.72 -1.33 -7.66
C TYR A 68 5.15 -1.18 -6.19
N LEU A 69 5.27 -2.29 -5.49
CA LEU A 69 5.71 -2.30 -4.09
C LEU A 69 7.19 -1.90 -3.96
N GLU A 70 8.03 -2.36 -4.88
CA GLU A 70 9.44 -2.01 -4.95
C GLU A 70 9.61 -0.52 -5.25
N GLN A 71 8.91 0.01 -6.24
CA GLN A 71 8.93 1.43 -6.56
C GLN A 71 8.47 2.32 -5.38
N ALA A 72 7.41 1.90 -4.68
CA ALA A 72 6.94 2.60 -3.50
C ALA A 72 7.98 2.58 -2.36
N ARG A 73 8.68 1.45 -2.17
CA ARG A 73 9.79 1.35 -1.21
C ARG A 73 10.92 2.29 -1.57
N ASP A 74 11.35 2.28 -2.83
CA ASP A 74 12.44 3.12 -3.31
C ASP A 74 12.13 4.62 -3.11
N TYR A 75 10.88 5.04 -3.32
CA TYR A 75 10.45 6.41 -2.99
C TYR A 75 10.53 6.73 -1.49
N ILE A 76 10.27 5.76 -0.62
CA ILE A 76 10.41 5.94 0.83
C ILE A 76 11.88 6.08 1.22
N GLU A 77 12.76 5.26 0.64
CA GLU A 77 14.21 5.32 0.87
C GLU A 77 14.78 6.69 0.43
N ILE A 78 14.45 7.14 -0.78
CA ILE A 78 14.87 8.47 -1.29
C ILE A 78 14.36 9.59 -0.39
N TYR A 79 13.12 9.48 0.11
CA TYR A 79 12.57 10.45 1.05
C TYR A 79 13.34 10.45 2.37
N ALA A 80 13.65 9.28 2.90
CA ALA A 80 14.39 9.14 4.15
C ALA A 80 15.78 9.78 4.07
N GLU A 81 16.50 9.57 2.98
CA GLU A 81 17.81 10.17 2.75
C GLU A 81 17.76 11.70 2.72
N LYS A 82 16.78 12.26 2.01
CA LYS A 82 16.63 13.72 1.85
C LYS A 82 16.15 14.42 3.12
N ASN A 83 15.40 13.75 3.96
CA ASN A 83 14.72 14.33 5.11
C ASN A 83 15.20 13.77 6.46
N ASP A 84 16.40 13.19 6.51
CA ASP A 84 16.99 12.61 7.72
C ASP A 84 16.93 13.58 8.94
N ARG A 85 17.11 14.88 8.71
CA ARG A 85 17.02 15.90 9.77
C ARG A 85 15.59 16.06 10.32
N GLN A 86 14.56 16.02 9.47
CA GLN A 86 13.15 16.13 9.88
C GLN A 86 12.71 14.83 10.56
N ILE A 87 13.11 13.70 10.02
CA ILE A 87 12.86 12.38 10.60
C ILE A 87 13.49 12.29 12.00
N ARG A 88 14.73 12.76 12.18
CA ARG A 88 15.37 12.83 13.51
C ARG A 88 14.64 13.74 14.48
N LYS A 89 14.11 14.90 14.04
CA LYS A 89 13.28 15.77 14.91
C LYS A 89 11.99 15.10 15.33
N LEU A 90 11.29 14.43 14.40
CA LEU A 90 10.10 13.61 14.70
C LEU A 90 10.40 12.54 15.76
N MET A 91 11.48 11.79 15.56
CA MET A 91 11.94 10.77 16.49
C MET A 91 12.27 11.36 17.87
N GLN A 92 12.83 12.56 17.92
CA GLN A 92 13.20 13.22 19.17
C GLN A 92 11.96 13.60 19.98
N ARG A 93 10.86 14.02 19.34
CA ARG A 93 9.58 14.37 19.97
C ARG A 93 8.79 13.14 20.45
N HIS A 94 8.98 11.99 19.84
CA HIS A 94 8.29 10.74 20.17
C HIS A 94 9.15 9.77 20.98
N ARG A 95 10.26 10.22 21.53
CA ARG A 95 11.24 9.40 22.25
C ARG A 95 10.68 8.61 23.42
N ASP A 96 9.56 9.06 24.00
CA ASP A 96 8.96 8.45 25.18
C ASP A 96 7.86 7.41 24.85
N ALA A 97 7.49 7.24 23.58
CA ALA A 97 6.34 6.44 23.22
C ALA A 97 6.66 5.07 22.60
N VAL A 98 7.76 4.90 21.88
CA VAL A 98 8.10 3.62 21.22
C VAL A 98 9.62 3.55 20.98
N ASP A 99 10.21 2.39 21.19
CA ASP A 99 11.57 2.03 20.78
C ASP A 99 11.59 1.96 19.23
N HIS A 100 11.73 3.14 18.63
CA HIS A 100 11.59 3.32 17.20
C HIS A 100 12.92 3.06 16.50
N GLY A 101 13.14 1.83 16.17
CA GLY A 101 13.85 1.51 14.94
C GLY A 101 13.07 2.07 13.75
N SER A 102 13.00 3.34 13.70
CA SER A 102 12.47 4.30 12.74
C SER A 102 11.18 3.92 11.98
N TRP A 103 10.32 4.88 11.81
CA TRP A 103 9.17 4.89 10.91
C TRP A 103 9.54 4.41 9.48
N VAL A 104 10.72 4.75 8.98
CA VAL A 104 11.28 4.29 7.71
C VAL A 104 11.45 2.78 7.75
N SER A 105 12.14 2.24 8.76
CA SER A 105 12.37 0.81 8.86
C SER A 105 11.07 0.01 9.08
N TYR A 106 10.06 0.56 9.74
CA TYR A 106 8.74 -0.06 9.82
C TYR A 106 8.07 -0.17 8.45
N ASN A 107 8.04 0.93 7.69
CA ASN A 107 7.44 0.95 6.35
C ASN A 107 8.21 0.06 5.36
N GLU A 108 9.55 0.09 5.40
CA GLU A 108 10.39 -0.80 4.59
C GLU A 108 10.17 -2.26 4.94
N ASN A 109 10.15 -2.62 6.21
CA ASN A 109 9.93 -3.99 6.65
C ASN A 109 8.56 -4.51 6.24
N LEU A 110 7.52 -3.68 6.33
CA LEU A 110 6.17 -4.02 5.89
C LEU A 110 6.13 -4.25 4.38
N LEU A 111 6.71 -3.34 3.58
CA LEU A 111 6.77 -3.48 2.12
C LEU A 111 7.64 -4.67 1.71
N ASN A 112 8.80 -4.87 2.31
CA ASN A 112 9.67 -6.02 2.05
C ASN A 112 8.98 -7.35 2.40
N GLY A 113 8.19 -7.37 3.47
CA GLY A 113 7.35 -8.52 3.83
C GLY A 113 6.30 -8.80 2.76
N LEU A 114 5.63 -7.76 2.27
CA LEU A 114 4.60 -7.88 1.24
C LEU A 114 5.21 -8.26 -0.12
N ILE A 115 6.34 -7.66 -0.51
CA ILE A 115 7.08 -8.01 -1.75
C ILE A 115 7.45 -9.50 -1.73
N ARG A 116 8.03 -9.99 -0.64
CA ARG A 116 8.37 -11.41 -0.50
C ARG A 116 7.14 -12.29 -0.61
N SER A 117 6.03 -11.85 -0.04
CA SER A 117 4.77 -12.56 -0.07
C SER A 117 4.18 -12.66 -1.48
N VAL A 118 4.18 -11.55 -2.21
CA VAL A 118 3.66 -11.47 -3.60
C VAL A 118 4.56 -12.25 -4.56
N LYS A 119 5.89 -12.21 -4.38
CA LYS A 119 6.87 -12.98 -5.19
C LYS A 119 6.93 -14.47 -4.84
N ALA A 120 6.34 -14.88 -3.73
CA ALA A 120 6.35 -16.28 -3.36
C ALA A 120 5.59 -17.13 -4.39
N PRO A 121 6.03 -18.36 -4.66
CA PRO A 121 5.28 -19.27 -5.51
C PRO A 121 3.87 -19.49 -4.94
N GLU A 122 2.93 -19.77 -5.81
CA GLU A 122 1.51 -19.97 -5.45
C GLU A 122 1.36 -20.92 -4.26
N ARG A 123 0.77 -20.42 -3.18
CA ARG A 123 0.82 -21.06 -1.85
C ARG A 123 -0.21 -22.13 -1.64
N SER A 124 -0.93 -22.59 -2.64
CA SER A 124 -1.93 -23.61 -2.42
C SER A 124 -3.38 -23.22 -2.75
N GLN A 125 -4.24 -24.14 -2.50
CA GLN A 125 -5.70 -24.05 -2.50
C GLN A 125 -6.24 -22.74 -1.90
N PHE A 126 -5.57 -22.19 -0.91
CA PHE A 126 -5.96 -20.95 -0.23
C PHE A 126 -5.90 -19.70 -1.12
N ASP A 127 -4.85 -19.54 -1.94
CA ASP A 127 -4.73 -18.39 -2.85
C ASP A 127 -5.77 -18.50 -3.96
N ILE A 128 -6.00 -19.72 -4.47
CA ILE A 128 -7.03 -20.02 -5.47
C ILE A 128 -8.43 -19.67 -4.94
N GLU A 129 -8.75 -20.03 -3.70
CA GLU A 129 -10.03 -19.69 -3.08
C GLU A 129 -10.21 -18.19 -2.89
N SER A 130 -9.18 -17.52 -2.44
CA SER A 130 -9.21 -16.07 -2.22
C SER A 130 -9.36 -15.30 -3.54
N ARG A 131 -8.69 -15.74 -4.62
CA ARG A 131 -8.82 -15.19 -5.97
C ARG A 131 -10.18 -15.48 -6.58
N THR A 132 -10.73 -16.67 -6.37
CA THR A 132 -12.11 -17.01 -6.75
C THR A 132 -13.11 -16.08 -6.07
N HIS A 133 -12.95 -15.84 -4.77
CA HIS A 133 -13.81 -14.90 -4.03
C HIS A 133 -13.63 -13.46 -4.52
N TRP A 134 -12.40 -13.06 -4.88
CA TRP A 134 -12.12 -11.75 -5.46
C TRP A 134 -12.87 -11.56 -6.80
N TYR A 135 -12.81 -12.56 -7.69
CA TYR A 135 -13.54 -12.55 -8.96
C TYR A 135 -15.04 -12.39 -8.73
N HIS A 136 -15.64 -13.21 -7.87
CA HIS A 136 -17.07 -13.09 -7.56
C HIS A 136 -17.44 -11.75 -6.92
N PHE A 137 -16.54 -11.17 -6.13
CA PHE A 137 -16.77 -9.84 -5.56
C PHE A 137 -16.83 -8.77 -6.65
N VAL A 138 -15.87 -8.73 -7.58
CA VAL A 138 -15.84 -7.71 -8.64
C VAL A 138 -17.01 -7.88 -9.62
N GLU A 139 -17.41 -9.10 -9.94
CA GLU A 139 -18.60 -9.36 -10.75
C GLU A 139 -19.90 -8.89 -10.07
N LYS A 140 -20.03 -9.12 -8.75
CA LYS A 140 -21.17 -8.56 -7.98
C LYS A 140 -21.16 -7.04 -7.96
N MET A 141 -20.00 -6.40 -7.90
CA MET A 141 -19.88 -4.94 -7.98
C MET A 141 -20.35 -4.43 -9.35
N LYS A 142 -19.94 -5.09 -10.43
CA LYS A 142 -20.39 -4.78 -11.79
C LYS A 142 -21.92 -4.84 -11.89
N VAL A 143 -22.53 -5.92 -11.44
CA VAL A 143 -23.99 -6.12 -11.51
C VAL A 143 -24.76 -5.13 -10.63
N ARG A 144 -24.28 -4.89 -9.40
CA ARG A 144 -25.01 -4.07 -8.42
C ARG A 144 -24.81 -2.56 -8.59
N ARG A 145 -23.65 -2.13 -9.06
CA ARG A 145 -23.23 -0.72 -9.11
C ARG A 145 -22.93 -0.22 -10.51
N GLY A 146 -22.95 -1.09 -11.53
CA GLY A 146 -22.56 -0.74 -12.89
C GLY A 146 -21.09 -0.39 -13.05
N VAL A 147 -20.24 -0.74 -12.06
CA VAL A 147 -18.81 -0.40 -12.06
C VAL A 147 -18.02 -1.65 -12.34
N HIS A 148 -17.30 -1.68 -13.46
CA HIS A 148 -16.37 -2.75 -13.77
C HIS A 148 -14.98 -2.42 -13.27
N VAL A 149 -14.32 -3.37 -12.61
CA VAL A 149 -12.98 -3.14 -12.01
C VAL A 149 -11.95 -2.68 -13.03
N LEU A 150 -12.00 -3.22 -14.26
CA LEU A 150 -11.04 -2.89 -15.31
C LEU A 150 -11.23 -1.50 -15.93
N ASP A 151 -12.39 -0.86 -15.70
CA ASP A 151 -12.60 0.54 -16.11
C ASP A 151 -11.77 1.52 -15.28
N HIS A 152 -11.41 1.12 -14.05
CA HIS A 152 -10.64 1.92 -13.09
C HIS A 152 -9.22 1.42 -12.89
N TYR A 153 -8.99 0.12 -13.09
CA TYR A 153 -7.71 -0.57 -12.87
C TYR A 153 -7.40 -1.46 -14.09
N PRO A 154 -7.12 -0.86 -15.27
CA PRO A 154 -6.85 -1.63 -16.49
C PRO A 154 -5.63 -2.55 -16.37
N GLU A 155 -4.67 -2.19 -15.52
CA GLU A 155 -3.50 -3.01 -15.21
C GLU A 155 -3.85 -4.34 -14.50
N MET A 156 -5.07 -4.47 -13.98
CA MET A 156 -5.54 -5.72 -13.35
C MET A 156 -6.11 -6.73 -14.36
N THR A 157 -6.02 -6.47 -15.65
CA THR A 157 -6.61 -7.34 -16.69
C THR A 157 -6.13 -8.79 -16.58
N GLU A 158 -4.82 -9.01 -16.49
CA GLU A 158 -4.24 -10.37 -16.40
C GLU A 158 -4.63 -11.07 -15.10
N PHE A 159 -4.58 -10.33 -13.99
CA PHE A 159 -5.01 -10.85 -12.69
C PHE A 159 -6.50 -11.21 -12.68
N TYR A 160 -7.35 -10.37 -13.28
CA TYR A 160 -8.78 -10.66 -13.43
C TYR A 160 -9.02 -11.93 -14.23
N GLN A 161 -8.31 -12.13 -15.37
CA GLN A 161 -8.45 -13.35 -16.18
C GLN A 161 -7.99 -14.60 -15.43
N LEU A 162 -6.89 -14.51 -14.67
CA LEU A 162 -6.45 -15.60 -13.80
C LEU A 162 -7.52 -15.96 -12.76
N CYS A 163 -8.08 -14.97 -12.06
CA CYS A 163 -9.12 -15.17 -11.05
C CYS A 163 -10.40 -15.77 -11.66
N LYS A 164 -10.79 -15.31 -12.87
CA LYS A 164 -11.91 -15.86 -13.62
C LYS A 164 -11.70 -17.34 -13.95
N GLN A 165 -10.54 -17.66 -14.54
CA GLN A 165 -10.21 -19.05 -14.90
C GLN A 165 -10.23 -19.97 -13.66
N GLN A 166 -9.70 -19.52 -12.54
CA GLN A 166 -9.72 -20.28 -11.27
C GLN A 166 -11.14 -20.46 -10.71
N ALA A 167 -12.04 -19.52 -10.96
CA ALA A 167 -13.44 -19.61 -10.53
C ALA A 167 -14.27 -20.56 -11.43
N GLU A 168 -13.96 -20.63 -12.73
CA GLU A 168 -14.66 -21.46 -13.70
C GLU A 168 -14.21 -22.93 -13.66
N ASN A 169 -13.00 -23.22 -13.16
CA ASN A 169 -12.45 -24.57 -13.05
C ASN A 169 -12.81 -25.29 -11.74
N LYS A 170 -13.67 -24.73 -10.91
CA LYS A 170 -14.25 -25.34 -9.71
C LYS A 170 -15.61 -25.96 -9.99
#